data_599141074f41aba384738572b028b3f7
#
_entry.id   599141074f41aba384738572b028b3f7
#
_cell.length_a   1.000
_cell.length_b   1.000
_cell.length_c   1.000
_cell.angle_alpha   90.00
_cell.angle_beta   90.00
_cell.angle_gamma   90.00
#
_symmetry.space_group_name_H-M   'P 1'
#
loop_
_entity.id
_entity.type
_entity.pdbx_description
1 polymer ?
#
loop_
_entity_poly.entity_id
_entity_poly.type
_entity_poly.pdbx_seq_one_letter_code
_entity_poly.pdbx_strand_id
1 'polypeptide(L)'
;IFPPVKTDSFVEYAVNFSVLLNDTLPIPTGTDSITIGLDTNIVDPGTPEADTIITPILFNMPKLELDVYEPGGDTEAERPLIIYLHTGTFLPIIRNRAATGSRFDYATQAMCQQFAARGYVVANTDYRMGWNIFLPTEPERGASLMKAAYRGIQDTKAAIRYFRKTYEMGNPYGIDTSKIIICGQGTGGWIATCLNSVDKLAEIQLPKFLDPVTAMPLIDTSLFGDWFGYGGNAS
;
A
#
# COMPACT_ATOMS: atom_id res chain seq x y z
N ILE A 1 3.65 -0.01 -31.99
CA ILE A 1 4.45 -0.18 -30.77
C ILE A 1 5.28 1.07 -30.60
N PHE A 2 5.13 1.74 -29.49
CA PHE A 2 5.84 2.96 -29.15
C PHE A 2 7.10 2.63 -28.35
N PRO A 3 8.19 3.43 -28.41
CA PRO A 3 9.26 3.32 -27.45
C PRO A 3 8.72 3.71 -26.07
N PRO A 4 8.86 2.89 -25.03
CA PRO A 4 8.42 3.27 -23.68
C PRO A 4 9.39 4.32 -23.13
N VAL A 5 8.85 5.38 -22.54
CA VAL A 5 9.63 6.42 -21.88
C VAL A 5 9.19 6.48 -20.43
N LYS A 6 10.15 6.45 -19.52
CA LYS A 6 9.90 6.77 -18.12
C LYS A 6 9.92 8.29 -17.99
N THR A 7 8.74 8.91 -17.86
CA THR A 7 8.57 10.36 -17.87
C THR A 7 8.79 10.98 -16.52
N ASP A 8 8.25 10.36 -15.47
CA ASP A 8 8.39 10.82 -14.10
C ASP A 8 8.87 9.71 -13.17
N SER A 9 9.63 10.08 -12.15
CA SER A 9 10.17 9.18 -11.14
C SER A 9 10.00 9.76 -9.76
N PHE A 10 9.81 8.90 -8.77
CA PHE A 10 9.65 9.30 -7.37
C PHE A 10 8.50 10.30 -7.16
N VAL A 11 7.42 10.13 -7.91
CA VAL A 11 6.22 10.94 -7.77
C VAL A 11 5.54 10.56 -6.47
N GLU A 12 5.53 11.49 -5.50
CA GLU A 12 4.81 11.30 -4.24
C GLU A 12 3.31 11.44 -4.49
N TYR A 13 2.56 10.38 -4.27
CA TYR A 13 1.10 10.38 -4.45
C TYR A 13 0.33 10.38 -3.14
N ALA A 14 0.95 9.94 -2.05
CA ALA A 14 0.38 9.98 -0.71
C ALA A 14 1.46 9.85 0.37
N VAL A 15 1.09 10.21 1.59
CA VAL A 15 1.85 9.92 2.82
C VAL A 15 0.90 9.28 3.80
N ASN A 16 1.29 8.19 4.43
CA ASN A 16 0.44 7.55 5.42
C ASN A 16 1.26 6.76 6.44
N PHE A 17 0.65 6.43 7.58
CA PHE A 17 1.30 5.65 8.62
C PHE A 17 1.54 4.20 8.19
N SER A 18 2.74 3.71 8.47
CA SER A 18 3.10 2.30 8.36
C SER A 18 3.63 1.79 9.69
N VAL A 19 3.33 0.54 10.00
CA VAL A 19 3.85 -0.14 11.18
C VAL A 19 5.22 -0.70 10.84
N LEU A 20 6.25 -0.22 11.53
CA LEU A 20 7.55 -0.89 11.52
C LEU A 20 7.46 -2.14 12.37
N LEU A 21 7.89 -3.26 11.83
CA LEU A 21 8.02 -4.48 12.60
C LEU A 21 8.95 -4.23 13.80
N ASN A 22 8.44 -4.61 14.98
CA ASN A 22 9.17 -4.54 16.24
C ASN A 22 10.36 -5.48 16.18
N ASP A 23 11.47 -5.02 15.67
CA ASP A 23 12.74 -5.75 15.78
C ASP A 23 13.91 -4.77 15.62
N THR A 24 14.90 -5.00 16.42
CA THR A 24 16.26 -4.49 16.54
C THR A 24 16.99 -4.06 15.24
N LEU A 25 16.28 -3.63 14.23
CA LEU A 25 16.90 -3.02 13.06
C LEU A 25 17.26 -1.56 13.35
N PRO A 26 18.46 -1.14 12.98
CA PRO A 26 18.78 0.27 13.02
C PRO A 26 17.75 1.03 12.20
N ILE A 27 17.20 2.08 12.80
CA ILE A 27 16.30 3.03 12.15
C ILE A 27 17.01 3.53 10.89
N PRO A 28 16.42 3.38 9.70
CA PRO A 28 17.01 3.96 8.50
C PRO A 28 17.18 5.46 8.70
N THR A 29 18.41 5.94 8.62
CA THR A 29 18.71 7.36 8.61
C THR A 29 18.13 7.95 7.33
N GLY A 30 17.04 8.71 7.43
CA GLY A 30 16.36 9.33 6.29
C GLY A 30 14.83 9.24 6.28
N THR A 31 14.20 8.72 7.32
CA THR A 31 12.74 8.78 7.49
C THR A 31 12.36 10.10 8.17
N ASP A 32 11.49 10.87 7.53
CA ASP A 32 11.14 12.23 7.93
C ASP A 32 10.41 12.35 9.29
N SER A 33 9.90 11.28 9.85
CA SER A 33 9.44 11.24 11.24
C SER A 33 9.20 9.81 11.73
N ILE A 34 9.61 9.53 12.95
CA ILE A 34 9.26 8.31 13.67
C ILE A 34 8.36 8.72 14.83
N THR A 35 7.13 8.28 14.79
CA THR A 35 6.22 8.43 15.94
C THR A 35 6.26 7.14 16.73
N ILE A 36 6.59 7.25 18.01
CA ILE A 36 6.55 6.10 18.95
C ILE A 36 5.14 6.07 19.52
N GLY A 37 4.37 5.06 19.15
CA GLY A 37 3.12 4.70 19.81
C GLY A 37 3.41 3.69 20.93
N LEU A 38 2.62 3.71 21.98
CA LEU A 38 2.68 2.74 23.06
C LEU A 38 1.46 1.82 22.93
N ASP A 39 1.70 0.53 22.72
CA ASP A 39 0.66 -0.49 22.86
C ASP A 39 0.74 -1.06 24.28
N THR A 40 -0.35 -0.95 25.02
CA THR A 40 -0.46 -1.49 26.38
C THR A 40 -1.14 -2.85 26.32
N ASN A 41 -0.35 -3.91 26.31
CA ASN A 41 -0.87 -5.26 26.50
C ASN A 41 -0.97 -5.58 27.99
N ILE A 42 -2.18 -5.83 28.48
CA ILE A 42 -2.40 -6.35 29.83
C ILE A 42 -2.15 -7.86 29.76
N VAL A 43 -1.04 -8.30 30.34
CA VAL A 43 -0.57 -9.70 30.23
C VAL A 43 -1.27 -10.62 31.23
N ASP A 44 -1.82 -10.10 32.32
CA ASP A 44 -2.64 -10.87 33.27
C ASP A 44 -3.69 -9.99 33.95
N PRO A 45 -4.96 -10.05 33.52
CA PRO A 45 -6.04 -9.24 34.12
C PRO A 45 -6.50 -9.72 35.49
N GLY A 46 -5.90 -10.78 36.04
CA GLY A 46 -6.36 -11.43 37.29
C GLY A 46 -5.51 -11.16 38.52
N THR A 47 -4.36 -10.49 38.40
CA THR A 47 -3.48 -10.21 39.54
C THR A 47 -3.40 -8.72 39.86
N PRO A 48 -3.25 -8.33 41.13
CA PRO A 48 -3.09 -6.92 41.52
C PRO A 48 -1.80 -6.26 40.98
N GLU A 49 -0.90 -7.04 40.45
CA GLU A 49 0.36 -6.65 39.80
C GLU A 49 0.30 -6.99 38.32
N ALA A 50 -0.74 -6.55 37.62
CA ALA A 50 -0.81 -6.68 36.16
C ALA A 50 0.40 -5.95 35.55
N ASP A 51 1.41 -6.69 35.15
CA ASP A 51 2.56 -6.15 34.41
C ASP A 51 2.06 -5.66 33.06
N THR A 52 1.93 -4.35 32.95
CA THR A 52 1.66 -3.70 31.67
C THR A 52 2.97 -3.68 30.89
N ILE A 53 3.12 -4.63 29.97
CA ILE A 53 4.24 -4.59 29.03
C ILE A 53 3.93 -3.51 27.99
N ILE A 54 4.61 -2.39 28.13
CA ILE A 54 4.58 -1.32 27.14
C ILE A 54 5.56 -1.70 26.03
N THR A 55 5.05 -2.20 24.92
CA THR A 55 5.87 -2.45 23.75
C THR A 55 5.82 -1.21 22.85
N PRO A 56 6.94 -0.54 22.62
CA PRO A 56 6.95 0.60 21.71
C PRO A 56 6.62 0.13 20.29
N ILE A 57 5.52 0.60 19.73
CA ILE A 57 5.19 0.41 18.34
C ILE A 57 5.84 1.56 17.57
N LEU A 58 6.81 1.23 16.73
CA LEU A 58 7.42 2.21 15.85
C LEU A 58 6.55 2.37 14.60
N PHE A 59 6.01 3.57 14.43
CA PHE A 59 5.33 3.97 13.20
C PHE A 59 6.28 4.84 12.39
N ASN A 60 6.32 4.62 11.10
CA ASN A 60 6.89 5.58 10.18
C ASN A 60 5.82 6.11 9.22
N MET A 61 6.08 7.25 8.62
CA MET A 61 5.24 7.84 7.58
C MET A 61 6.01 7.77 6.25
N PRO A 62 6.05 6.59 5.60
CA PRO A 62 6.72 6.51 4.32
C PRO A 62 5.97 7.36 3.30
N LYS A 63 6.73 8.06 2.49
CA LYS A 63 6.23 8.62 1.24
C LYS A 63 5.85 7.45 0.35
N LEU A 64 4.65 7.52 -0.18
CA LEU A 64 4.17 6.55 -1.16
C LEU A 64 4.45 7.12 -2.54
N GLU A 65 5.34 6.45 -3.25
CA GLU A 65 5.88 6.94 -4.51
C GLU A 65 5.51 6.01 -5.66
N LEU A 66 5.48 6.59 -6.85
CA LEU A 66 5.29 5.86 -8.10
C LEU A 66 6.22 6.42 -9.19
N ASP A 67 6.43 5.62 -10.22
CA ASP A 67 7.09 6.03 -11.45
C ASP A 67 6.10 5.95 -12.61
N VAL A 68 6.08 6.96 -13.47
CA VAL A 68 5.19 7.01 -14.63
C VAL A 68 5.95 6.64 -15.91
N TYR A 69 5.36 5.78 -16.70
CA TYR A 69 5.83 5.38 -18.04
C TYR A 69 4.77 5.75 -19.07
N GLU A 70 5.22 6.34 -20.17
CA GLU A 70 4.36 6.76 -21.27
C GLU A 70 4.86 6.22 -22.61
N PRO A 71 3.98 6.11 -23.63
CA PRO A 71 4.38 5.79 -24.98
C PRO A 71 5.14 6.98 -25.59
N GLY A 72 6.42 6.77 -25.91
CA GLY A 72 7.26 7.84 -26.47
C GLY A 72 6.86 8.22 -27.89
N GLY A 73 6.73 9.52 -28.13
CA GLY A 73 6.38 10.07 -29.45
C GLY A 73 4.92 9.91 -29.84
N ASP A 74 4.07 9.46 -28.94
CA ASP A 74 2.62 9.43 -29.11
C ASP A 74 2.01 10.80 -28.80
N THR A 75 0.98 11.18 -29.51
CA THR A 75 0.27 12.46 -29.37
C THR A 75 -1.16 12.30 -28.85
N GLU A 76 -1.57 11.08 -28.52
CA GLU A 76 -2.90 10.81 -27.96
C GLU A 76 -3.06 11.47 -26.58
N ALA A 77 -4.17 12.15 -26.36
CA ALA A 77 -4.38 12.96 -25.14
C ALA A 77 -5.24 12.27 -24.06
N GLU A 78 -5.86 11.13 -24.40
CA GLU A 78 -6.78 10.42 -23.48
C GLU A 78 -6.50 8.92 -23.49
N ARG A 79 -5.38 8.53 -22.87
CA ARG A 79 -4.95 7.14 -22.80
C ARG A 79 -5.53 6.43 -21.57
N PRO A 80 -5.83 5.14 -21.66
CA PRO A 80 -6.09 4.34 -20.48
C PRO A 80 -4.88 4.34 -19.54
N LEU A 81 -5.14 4.47 -18.23
CA LEU A 81 -4.14 4.39 -17.19
C LEU A 81 -4.08 2.98 -16.61
N ILE A 82 -2.89 2.41 -16.49
CA ILE A 82 -2.65 1.20 -15.71
C ILE A 82 -1.91 1.60 -14.42
N ILE A 83 -2.47 1.28 -13.26
CA ILE A 83 -1.75 1.30 -12.00
C ILE A 83 -1.24 -0.11 -11.75
N TYR A 84 0.08 -0.27 -11.79
CA TYR A 84 0.75 -1.56 -11.67
C TYR A 84 1.37 -1.72 -10.28
N LEU A 85 1.03 -2.81 -9.60
CA LEU A 85 1.42 -3.12 -8.24
C LEU A 85 2.41 -4.29 -8.21
N HIS A 86 3.55 -4.09 -7.55
CA HIS A 86 4.60 -5.11 -7.42
C HIS A 86 4.18 -6.26 -6.50
N THR A 87 4.93 -7.35 -6.50
CA THR A 87 4.82 -8.47 -5.56
C THR A 87 5.59 -8.18 -4.25
N GLY A 88 5.83 -9.17 -3.40
CA GLY A 88 6.69 -9.04 -2.22
C GLY A 88 6.10 -9.57 -0.91
N THR A 89 5.05 -10.40 -0.97
CA THR A 89 4.43 -11.04 0.21
C THR A 89 3.99 -10.06 1.32
N PHE A 90 3.71 -8.81 0.97
CA PHE A 90 3.49 -7.68 1.89
C PHE A 90 4.65 -7.45 2.88
N LEU A 91 5.86 -7.88 2.54
CA LEU A 91 7.06 -7.68 3.36
C LEU A 91 8.09 -6.85 2.59
N PRO A 92 8.81 -5.94 3.27
CA PRO A 92 9.93 -5.25 2.68
C PRO A 92 10.99 -6.24 2.15
N ILE A 93 11.72 -5.87 1.10
CA ILE A 93 12.74 -6.72 0.45
C ILE A 93 13.71 -7.33 1.46
N ILE A 94 14.14 -6.54 2.43
CA ILE A 94 15.06 -6.99 3.48
C ILE A 94 14.49 -8.12 4.34
N ARG A 95 13.17 -8.27 4.40
CA ARG A 95 12.47 -9.28 5.21
C ARG A 95 11.92 -10.44 4.41
N ASN A 96 11.51 -10.19 3.17
CA ASN A 96 10.94 -11.25 2.33
C ASN A 96 12.00 -12.20 1.74
N ARG A 97 13.28 -11.84 1.86
CA ARG A 97 14.43 -12.61 1.35
C ARG A 97 14.36 -12.92 -0.15
N ALA A 98 13.61 -12.14 -0.91
CA ALA A 98 13.48 -12.26 -2.34
C ALA A 98 14.07 -11.02 -3.04
N ALA A 99 14.37 -11.13 -4.31
CA ALA A 99 14.83 -10.03 -5.15
C ALA A 99 13.64 -9.15 -5.65
N THR A 100 12.47 -9.28 -5.04
CA THR A 100 11.23 -8.60 -5.42
C THR A 100 10.55 -8.00 -4.21
N GLY A 101 9.82 -6.92 -4.38
CA GLY A 101 9.07 -6.27 -3.30
C GLY A 101 9.08 -4.75 -3.38
N SER A 102 9.31 -4.18 -4.57
CA SER A 102 9.24 -2.76 -4.81
C SER A 102 8.99 -2.44 -6.28
N ARG A 103 8.70 -1.17 -6.57
CA ARG A 103 8.60 -0.66 -7.94
C ARG A 103 9.93 -0.76 -8.72
N PHE A 104 11.06 -1.01 -8.04
CA PHE A 104 12.36 -1.20 -8.67
C PHE A 104 12.61 -2.62 -9.17
N ASP A 105 11.72 -3.54 -8.90
CA ASP A 105 11.84 -4.93 -9.37
C ASP A 105 11.93 -4.96 -10.90
N TYR A 106 12.92 -5.68 -11.43
CA TYR A 106 13.15 -5.78 -12.87
C TYR A 106 11.90 -6.25 -13.62
N ALA A 107 11.21 -7.28 -13.12
CA ALA A 107 10.01 -7.81 -13.74
C ALA A 107 8.86 -6.77 -13.76
N THR A 108 8.71 -6.02 -12.68
CA THR A 108 7.71 -4.95 -12.56
C THR A 108 7.99 -3.83 -13.57
N GLN A 109 9.23 -3.34 -13.62
CA GLN A 109 9.64 -2.32 -14.60
C GLN A 109 9.48 -2.79 -16.05
N ALA A 110 9.88 -4.04 -16.35
CA ALA A 110 9.73 -4.60 -17.68
C ALA A 110 8.25 -4.71 -18.09
N MET A 111 7.36 -5.08 -17.20
CA MET A 111 5.91 -5.11 -17.48
C MET A 111 5.35 -3.71 -17.72
N CYS A 112 5.74 -2.72 -16.92
CA CYS A 112 5.32 -1.33 -17.11
C CYS A 112 5.77 -0.79 -18.47
N GLN A 113 7.03 -1.05 -18.84
CA GLN A 113 7.55 -0.69 -20.16
C GLN A 113 6.78 -1.38 -21.31
N GLN A 114 6.44 -2.65 -21.15
CA GLN A 114 5.67 -3.41 -22.13
C GLN A 114 4.25 -2.84 -22.33
N PHE A 115 3.60 -2.40 -21.28
CA PHE A 115 2.29 -1.74 -21.38
C PHE A 115 2.41 -0.35 -22.00
N ALA A 116 3.39 0.45 -21.59
CA ALA A 116 3.63 1.76 -22.18
C ALA A 116 3.91 1.65 -23.69
N ALA A 117 4.70 0.66 -24.11
CA ALA A 117 4.95 0.39 -25.53
C ALA A 117 3.68 0.05 -26.33
N ARG A 118 2.57 -0.27 -25.68
CA ARG A 118 1.28 -0.56 -26.28
C ARG A 118 0.29 0.60 -26.24
N GLY A 119 0.72 1.77 -25.78
CA GLY A 119 -0.09 2.98 -25.78
C GLY A 119 -0.79 3.29 -24.45
N TYR A 120 -0.46 2.59 -23.38
CA TYR A 120 -0.98 2.89 -22.04
C TYR A 120 -0.07 3.90 -21.33
N VAL A 121 -0.66 4.76 -20.50
CA VAL A 121 0.09 5.38 -19.41
C VAL A 121 0.14 4.39 -18.24
N VAL A 122 1.31 4.21 -17.64
CA VAL A 122 1.50 3.18 -16.61
C VAL A 122 2.15 3.79 -15.38
N ALA A 123 1.48 3.69 -14.24
CA ALA A 123 2.01 4.04 -12.94
C ALA A 123 2.54 2.79 -12.23
N ASN A 124 3.84 2.68 -12.13
CA ASN A 124 4.52 1.65 -11.35
C ASN A 124 4.56 2.10 -9.89
N THR A 125 3.75 1.49 -9.05
CA THR A 125 3.34 2.06 -7.77
C THR A 125 3.83 1.21 -6.59
N ASP A 126 4.50 1.84 -5.63
CA ASP A 126 4.74 1.27 -4.31
C ASP A 126 3.46 1.36 -3.46
N TYR A 127 3.35 0.49 -2.48
CA TYR A 127 2.30 0.49 -1.46
C TYR A 127 2.90 0.08 -0.11
N ARG A 128 2.27 0.44 1.00
CA ARG A 128 2.75 0.11 2.34
C ARG A 128 2.78 -1.40 2.55
N MET A 129 3.95 -1.89 2.86
CA MET A 129 4.20 -3.26 3.25
C MET A 129 4.52 -3.34 4.74
N GLY A 130 4.48 -4.54 5.27
CA GLY A 130 4.84 -4.82 6.65
C GLY A 130 3.71 -5.52 7.39
N TRP A 131 4.01 -6.73 7.87
CA TRP A 131 3.19 -7.48 8.81
C TRP A 131 4.12 -8.29 9.70
N ASN A 132 3.67 -8.61 10.91
CA ASN A 132 4.51 -9.33 11.86
C ASN A 132 4.40 -10.84 11.66
N ILE A 133 5.43 -11.42 11.06
CA ILE A 133 5.54 -12.86 10.81
C ILE A 133 5.94 -13.65 12.06
N PHE A 134 6.39 -12.97 13.13
CA PHE A 134 6.91 -13.58 14.35
C PHE A 134 5.87 -13.65 15.47
N LEU A 135 4.63 -13.22 15.24
CA LEU A 135 3.56 -13.38 16.22
C LEU A 135 3.37 -14.85 16.58
N PRO A 136 3.13 -15.17 17.86
CA PRO A 136 3.22 -16.53 18.38
C PRO A 136 2.18 -17.47 17.77
N THR A 137 0.98 -16.98 17.48
CA THR A 137 -0.09 -17.82 16.97
C THR A 137 -0.40 -17.56 15.50
N GLU A 138 -0.95 -18.55 14.81
CA GLU A 138 -1.37 -18.43 13.42
C GLU A 138 -2.49 -17.38 13.23
N PRO A 139 -3.53 -17.30 14.09
CA PRO A 139 -4.53 -16.26 14.00
C PRO A 139 -3.97 -14.84 14.10
N GLU A 140 -3.02 -14.58 15.00
CA GLU A 140 -2.38 -13.27 15.14
C GLU A 140 -1.58 -12.91 13.89
N ARG A 141 -0.81 -13.85 13.35
CA ARG A 141 -0.09 -13.64 12.08
C ARG A 141 -1.04 -13.36 10.93
N GLY A 142 -2.15 -14.12 10.86
CA GLY A 142 -3.20 -13.89 9.89
C GLY A 142 -3.83 -12.50 9.99
N ALA A 143 -4.14 -12.05 11.21
CA ALA A 143 -4.65 -10.71 11.47
C ALA A 143 -3.66 -9.62 11.02
N SER A 144 -2.38 -9.79 11.33
CA SER A 144 -1.32 -8.87 10.92
C SER A 144 -1.19 -8.79 9.39
N LEU A 145 -1.26 -9.93 8.71
CA LEU A 145 -1.26 -10.00 7.24
C LEU A 145 -2.49 -9.30 6.63
N MET A 146 -3.67 -9.51 7.19
CA MET A 146 -4.90 -8.86 6.73
C MET A 146 -4.81 -7.34 6.83
N LYS A 147 -4.23 -6.82 7.91
CA LYS A 147 -3.97 -5.38 8.06
C LYS A 147 -3.03 -4.85 6.98
N ALA A 148 -1.97 -5.58 6.64
CA ALA A 148 -1.05 -5.20 5.56
C ALA A 148 -1.73 -5.19 4.19
N ALA A 149 -2.52 -6.20 3.91
CA ALA A 149 -3.28 -6.30 2.68
C ALA A 149 -4.28 -5.15 2.51
N TYR A 150 -4.99 -4.80 3.59
CA TYR A 150 -5.92 -3.67 3.57
C TYR A 150 -5.21 -2.33 3.34
N ARG A 151 -4.02 -2.11 3.94
CA ARG A 151 -3.22 -0.91 3.65
C ARG A 151 -2.86 -0.81 2.17
N GLY A 152 -2.50 -1.92 1.53
CA GLY A 152 -2.25 -1.96 0.09
C GLY A 152 -3.47 -1.53 -0.74
N ILE A 153 -4.68 -1.93 -0.33
CA ILE A 153 -5.93 -1.50 -0.96
C ILE A 153 -6.14 0.01 -0.80
N GLN A 154 -5.94 0.53 0.42
CA GLN A 154 -6.06 1.97 0.69
C GLN A 154 -5.09 2.80 -0.16
N ASP A 155 -3.84 2.37 -0.24
CA ASP A 155 -2.79 3.06 -1.00
C ASP A 155 -3.08 3.04 -2.50
N THR A 156 -3.60 1.93 -3.02
CA THR A 156 -4.04 1.85 -4.42
C THR A 156 -5.21 2.79 -4.70
N LYS A 157 -6.18 2.90 -3.79
CA LYS A 157 -7.26 3.89 -3.88
C LYS A 157 -6.72 5.33 -3.84
N ALA A 158 -5.70 5.60 -3.01
CA ALA A 158 -5.05 6.90 -2.99
C ALA A 158 -4.36 7.23 -4.33
N ALA A 159 -3.69 6.26 -4.96
CA ALA A 159 -3.10 6.44 -6.28
C ALA A 159 -4.17 6.74 -7.35
N ILE A 160 -5.33 6.07 -7.31
CA ILE A 160 -6.46 6.39 -8.20
C ILE A 160 -6.91 7.84 -8.02
N ARG A 161 -7.10 8.29 -6.76
CA ARG A 161 -7.51 9.67 -6.46
C ARG A 161 -6.45 10.68 -6.90
N TYR A 162 -5.18 10.37 -6.72
CA TYR A 162 -4.08 11.19 -7.21
C TYR A 162 -4.19 11.44 -8.72
N PHE A 163 -4.35 10.40 -9.52
CA PHE A 163 -4.46 10.56 -10.98
C PHE A 163 -5.74 11.28 -11.40
N ARG A 164 -6.87 11.06 -10.74
CA ARG A 164 -8.09 11.83 -10.97
C ARG A 164 -7.87 13.32 -10.68
N LYS A 165 -7.12 13.62 -9.60
CA LYS A 165 -6.79 15.00 -9.26
C LYS A 165 -5.84 15.63 -10.29
N THR A 166 -4.82 14.93 -10.77
CA THR A 166 -3.93 15.44 -11.82
C THR A 166 -4.68 15.70 -13.12
N TYR A 167 -5.68 14.87 -13.44
CA TYR A 167 -6.58 15.13 -14.58
C TYR A 167 -7.30 16.46 -14.45
N GLU A 168 -7.91 16.75 -13.29
CA GLU A 168 -8.58 18.03 -13.01
C GLU A 168 -7.62 19.24 -13.06
N MET A 169 -6.35 19.02 -12.77
CA MET A 169 -5.29 20.04 -12.79
C MET A 169 -4.63 20.25 -14.17
N GLY A 170 -5.26 19.78 -15.23
CA GLY A 170 -4.80 19.98 -16.61
C GLY A 170 -4.23 18.73 -17.27
N ASN A 171 -4.44 17.57 -16.67
CA ASN A 171 -4.12 16.26 -17.26
C ASN A 171 -2.68 16.13 -17.78
N PRO A 172 -1.66 16.36 -16.96
CA PRO A 172 -0.25 16.38 -17.41
C PRO A 172 0.20 15.04 -18.02
N TYR A 173 -0.47 13.93 -17.66
CA TYR A 173 -0.15 12.58 -18.16
C TYR A 173 -1.01 12.14 -19.34
N GLY A 174 -1.92 12.99 -19.85
CA GLY A 174 -2.78 12.65 -20.98
C GLY A 174 -3.63 11.39 -20.77
N ILE A 175 -4.18 11.22 -19.57
CA ILE A 175 -4.95 10.03 -19.18
C ILE A 175 -6.46 10.24 -19.35
N ASP A 176 -7.19 9.13 -19.56
CA ASP A 176 -8.64 9.04 -19.46
C ASP A 176 -9.02 8.44 -18.11
N THR A 177 -9.53 9.24 -17.19
CA THR A 177 -9.90 8.81 -15.84
C THR A 177 -11.11 7.87 -15.78
N SER A 178 -11.83 7.70 -16.90
CA SER A 178 -12.87 6.68 -17.03
C SER A 178 -12.31 5.28 -17.32
N LYS A 179 -11.01 5.19 -17.67
CA LYS A 179 -10.32 3.97 -18.08
C LYS A 179 -9.10 3.71 -17.22
N ILE A 180 -9.31 3.56 -15.91
CA ILE A 180 -8.26 3.20 -14.96
C ILE A 180 -8.30 1.69 -14.73
N ILE A 181 -7.17 1.05 -15.00
CA ILE A 181 -6.99 -0.40 -14.89
C ILE A 181 -6.01 -0.67 -13.75
N ILE A 182 -6.39 -1.53 -12.81
CA ILE A 182 -5.48 -1.96 -11.75
C ILE A 182 -4.91 -3.33 -12.13
N CYS A 183 -3.60 -3.42 -12.11
CA CYS A 183 -2.85 -4.59 -12.49
C CYS A 183 -1.77 -4.90 -11.45
N GLY A 184 -1.33 -6.14 -11.37
CA GLY A 184 -0.22 -6.48 -10.48
C GLY A 184 0.14 -7.94 -10.52
N GLN A 185 1.25 -8.29 -9.86
CA GLN A 185 1.69 -9.68 -9.71
C GLN A 185 1.80 -10.05 -8.23
N GLY A 186 1.59 -11.32 -7.90
CA GLY A 186 1.65 -11.81 -6.52
C GLY A 186 0.68 -11.04 -5.60
N THR A 187 1.20 -10.42 -4.55
CA THR A 187 0.41 -9.61 -3.63
C THR A 187 -0.21 -8.37 -4.29
N GLY A 188 0.46 -7.77 -5.28
CA GLY A 188 -0.13 -6.70 -6.08
C GLY A 188 -1.35 -7.17 -6.89
N GLY A 189 -1.30 -8.38 -7.46
CA GLY A 189 -2.45 -8.99 -8.13
C GLY A 189 -3.59 -9.30 -7.16
N TRP A 190 -3.27 -9.70 -5.94
CA TRP A 190 -4.25 -9.89 -4.87
C TRP A 190 -4.95 -8.57 -4.51
N ILE A 191 -4.19 -7.49 -4.31
CA ILE A 191 -4.76 -6.14 -4.07
C ILE A 191 -5.70 -5.75 -5.22
N ALA A 192 -5.25 -5.91 -6.47
CA ALA A 192 -6.05 -5.58 -7.65
C ALA A 192 -7.39 -6.34 -7.68
N THR A 193 -7.39 -7.61 -7.29
CA THR A 193 -8.61 -8.44 -7.23
C THR A 193 -9.53 -7.98 -6.10
N CYS A 194 -8.97 -7.69 -4.92
CA CYS A 194 -9.76 -7.32 -3.75
C CYS A 194 -10.31 -5.90 -3.82
N LEU A 195 -9.72 -5.03 -4.63
CA LEU A 195 -10.13 -3.62 -4.74
C LEU A 195 -11.61 -3.46 -5.11
N ASN A 196 -12.13 -4.35 -5.95
CA ASN A 196 -13.54 -4.35 -6.35
C ASN A 196 -14.49 -4.95 -5.31
N SER A 197 -13.95 -5.64 -4.31
CA SER A 197 -14.73 -6.36 -3.28
C SER A 197 -14.66 -5.70 -1.92
N VAL A 198 -13.83 -4.66 -1.76
CA VAL A 198 -13.63 -3.93 -0.51
C VAL A 198 -13.83 -2.44 -0.79
N ASP A 199 -15.08 -2.06 -1.02
CA ASP A 199 -15.49 -0.69 -1.29
C ASP A 199 -16.36 -0.08 -0.18
N LYS A 200 -16.89 -0.93 0.74
CA LYS A 200 -17.75 -0.51 1.85
C LYS A 200 -17.18 -0.93 3.20
N LEU A 201 -17.36 -0.07 4.20
CA LEU A 201 -16.94 -0.36 5.57
C LEU A 201 -17.51 -1.69 6.10
N ALA A 202 -18.74 -2.04 5.75
CA ALA A 202 -19.38 -3.28 6.19
C ALA A 202 -18.63 -4.54 5.72
N GLU A 203 -17.88 -4.47 4.63
CA GLU A 203 -17.16 -5.61 4.07
C GLU A 203 -15.92 -6.00 4.88
N ILE A 204 -15.36 -5.03 5.63
CA ILE A 204 -14.25 -5.27 6.55
C ILE A 204 -14.71 -5.51 7.99
N GLN A 205 -16.01 -5.46 8.26
CA GLN A 205 -16.63 -5.76 9.55
C GLN A 205 -17.24 -7.16 9.61
N LEU A 206 -16.97 -8.01 8.63
CA LEU A 206 -17.40 -9.39 8.63
C LEU A 206 -16.73 -10.18 9.77
N PRO A 207 -17.36 -11.24 10.32
CA PRO A 207 -16.81 -12.02 11.43
C PRO A 207 -15.38 -12.51 11.21
N LYS A 208 -14.98 -12.81 9.97
CA LYS A 208 -13.61 -13.22 9.61
C LYS A 208 -12.56 -12.10 9.77
N PHE A 209 -12.98 -10.86 9.88
CA PHE A 209 -12.13 -9.70 10.07
C PHE A 209 -12.23 -9.13 11.50
N LEU A 210 -12.88 -9.87 12.41
CA LEU A 210 -12.91 -9.55 13.83
C LEU A 210 -11.83 -10.38 14.54
N ASP A 211 -11.25 -9.78 15.57
CA ASP A 211 -10.40 -10.51 16.50
C ASP A 211 -11.23 -11.59 17.21
N PRO A 212 -10.80 -12.87 17.21
CA PRO A 212 -11.62 -13.95 17.74
C PRO A 212 -11.79 -13.91 19.27
N VAL A 213 -10.98 -13.12 19.99
CA VAL A 213 -11.01 -13.01 21.44
C VAL A 213 -11.79 -11.77 21.88
N THR A 214 -11.48 -10.63 21.26
CA THR A 214 -12.04 -9.32 21.65
C THR A 214 -13.28 -8.93 20.85
N ALA A 215 -13.56 -9.62 19.74
CA ALA A 215 -14.57 -9.28 18.74
C ALA A 215 -14.43 -7.85 18.16
N MET A 216 -13.27 -7.22 18.36
CA MET A 216 -12.96 -5.92 17.77
C MET A 216 -12.53 -6.08 16.31
N PRO A 217 -12.79 -5.10 15.44
CA PRO A 217 -12.31 -5.14 14.07
C PRO A 217 -10.79 -5.28 14.01
N LEU A 218 -10.29 -6.25 13.26
CA LEU A 218 -8.86 -6.40 12.97
C LEU A 218 -8.30 -5.21 12.17
N ILE A 219 -9.18 -4.55 11.43
CA ILE A 219 -8.86 -3.41 10.59
C ILE A 219 -9.39 -2.17 11.30
N ASP A 220 -8.48 -1.39 11.86
CA ASP A 220 -8.80 -0.10 12.46
C ASP A 220 -8.69 0.99 11.38
N THR A 221 -9.84 1.44 10.90
CA THR A 221 -9.93 2.50 9.90
C THR A 221 -9.56 3.87 10.47
N SER A 222 -9.56 4.05 11.79
CA SER A 222 -9.20 5.31 12.42
C SER A 222 -7.68 5.53 12.46
N LEU A 223 -6.90 4.46 12.62
CA LEU A 223 -5.44 4.51 12.62
C LEU A 223 -4.81 4.38 11.22
N PHE A 224 -5.50 3.71 10.31
CA PHE A 224 -5.00 3.40 8.97
C PHE A 224 -5.87 3.98 7.86
N GLY A 225 -6.74 4.92 8.21
CA GLY A 225 -7.61 5.62 7.26
C GLY A 225 -6.82 6.53 6.31
N ASP A 226 -7.49 6.98 5.27
CA ASP A 226 -6.97 7.89 4.25
C ASP A 226 -6.76 9.33 4.76
N TRP A 227 -6.19 9.49 5.94
CA TRP A 227 -6.08 10.79 6.61
C TRP A 227 -5.16 11.77 5.89
N PHE A 228 -4.23 11.25 5.09
CA PHE A 228 -3.25 12.03 4.35
C PHE A 228 -3.18 11.54 2.91
N GLY A 229 -4.08 11.96 2.11
CA GLY A 229 -4.13 11.71 0.68
C GLY A 229 -5.16 12.64 0.04
N TYR A 230 -5.19 12.72 -1.26
CA TYR A 230 -6.13 13.56 -2.00
C TYR A 230 -7.58 13.16 -1.73
N GLY A 231 -8.13 13.68 -0.63
CA GLY A 231 -9.54 13.64 -0.28
C GLY A 231 -10.07 12.29 0.20
N GLY A 232 -10.26 12.21 1.48
CA GLY A 232 -10.98 11.25 2.29
C GLY A 232 -11.84 10.16 1.63
N ASN A 233 -12.37 9.25 2.39
CA ASN A 233 -13.27 8.13 2.02
C ASN A 233 -14.41 8.48 1.02
N ALA A 234 -14.09 9.02 -0.14
CA ALA A 234 -15.03 9.14 -1.24
C ALA A 234 -14.87 7.89 -2.10
N SER A 235 -15.89 7.07 -2.02
CA SER A 235 -16.22 5.96 -2.91
C SER A 235 -15.96 6.27 -4.39
#